data_57c2e0a480696f1a2c0a481d51f11649
#
_entry.id   57c2e0a480696f1a2c0a481d51f11649
#
_cell.length_a   1.000
_cell.length_b   1.000
_cell.length_c   1.000
_cell.angle_alpha   90.00
_cell.angle_beta   90.00
_cell.angle_gamma   90.00
#
_symmetry.space_group_name_H-M   'P 1'
#
loop_
_entity.id
_entity.type
_entity.pdbx_description
1 polymer ?
#
loop_
_entity_poly.entity_id
_entity_poly.type
_entity_poly.pdbx_seq_one_letter_code
_entity_poly.pdbx_strand_id
1 'polypeptide(L)'
;MLVGGITYVVMKRPFADDYELVDQLGGNLFPSAILSVATTNTQVIPPMSGEYVGNPKSCVAIKLKSGHANTVVRIELAETPFYARSVSTFVLPKEHTEYIIYPDILWRYNALRDNEQAEPISVVANVEVDGKDLGQKVRTFSVRSINECLLGFNKQLPDGRTRYVSTRLFYAAYVNEENPLIDKVLREALNTRIVRRFLGYQSTPEMVDKQVYALWYVLQKRNFKYSSVSYSSLSSNVVYAQRVRTFEDALNSSQINCVDGSVLFASLLRAINITPVLVQMPGHMFVGYYTDSAKKNLTFLETTMIGDVDLDDYFPDEKLDSTRTTKSQGEMSRLTFEKSKEYALREYMRVKDKVQANKPNYLFVEINKNVRRNVQSIGK
;
A
#
# COMPACT_ATOMS: atom_id res chain seq x y z
N MET A 1 45.70 45.82 33.94
CA MET A 1 44.34 46.07 33.52
C MET A 1 43.92 44.88 32.66
N LEU A 2 43.24 43.91 33.27
CA LEU A 2 42.73 42.70 32.61
C LEU A 2 41.30 43.02 32.15
N VAL A 3 41.06 43.07 30.86
CA VAL A 3 39.73 43.18 30.25
C VAL A 3 39.15 41.78 30.11
N GLY A 4 38.26 41.41 31.02
CA GLY A 4 37.51 40.15 30.91
C GLY A 4 36.40 40.29 29.86
N GLY A 5 36.58 39.62 28.72
CA GLY A 5 35.55 39.49 27.72
C GLY A 5 34.45 38.52 28.21
N ILE A 6 33.23 39.00 28.42
CA ILE A 6 32.06 38.15 28.65
C ILE A 6 31.60 37.64 27.33
N THR A 7 31.88 36.34 27.05
CA THR A 7 31.34 35.65 25.89
C THR A 7 29.87 35.28 26.18
N TYR A 8 28.93 36.01 25.61
CA TYR A 8 27.51 35.60 25.58
C TYR A 8 27.36 34.35 24.70
N VAL A 9 27.30 33.19 25.34
CA VAL A 9 26.80 32.00 24.70
C VAL A 9 25.29 32.13 24.60
N VAL A 10 24.80 32.54 23.43
CA VAL A 10 23.37 32.46 23.10
C VAL A 10 23.06 30.99 22.98
N MET A 11 22.66 30.35 24.07
CA MET A 11 22.01 29.04 24.01
C MET A 11 20.71 29.26 23.22
N LYS A 12 20.68 28.87 21.96
CA LYS A 12 19.43 28.69 21.20
C LYS A 12 18.55 27.76 22.04
N ARG A 13 17.50 28.32 22.65
CA ARG A 13 16.47 27.53 23.31
C ARG A 13 15.78 26.72 22.21
N PRO A 14 15.98 25.39 22.10
CA PRO A 14 15.39 24.63 21.01
C PRO A 14 13.86 24.68 21.16
N PHE A 15 13.19 25.37 20.23
CA PHE A 15 11.74 25.38 19.99
C PHE A 15 10.82 25.99 21.08
N ALA A 16 11.29 26.57 22.18
CA ALA A 16 10.42 27.19 23.18
C ALA A 16 9.64 28.41 22.66
N ASP A 17 10.19 29.09 21.63
CA ASP A 17 9.58 30.25 20.95
C ASP A 17 9.59 30.04 19.42
N ASP A 18 9.68 28.80 18.95
CA ASP A 18 9.74 28.42 17.55
C ASP A 18 9.18 27.00 17.33
N TYR A 19 8.94 26.62 16.08
CA TYR A 19 8.46 25.28 15.70
C TYR A 19 9.12 24.82 14.42
N GLU A 20 8.93 23.52 14.09
CA GLU A 20 9.42 22.92 12.85
C GLU A 20 8.33 22.07 12.20
N LEU A 21 8.19 22.18 10.87
CA LEU A 21 7.41 21.25 10.06
C LEU A 21 8.22 19.97 9.85
N VAL A 22 7.70 18.85 10.37
CA VAL A 22 8.38 17.55 10.34
C VAL A 22 7.50 16.47 9.73
N ASP A 23 8.13 15.41 9.22
CA ASP A 23 7.49 14.19 8.75
C ASP A 23 8.47 13.02 8.85
N GLN A 24 7.95 11.79 8.73
CA GLN A 24 8.79 10.59 8.76
C GLN A 24 8.94 9.89 7.40
N LEU A 25 8.31 10.45 6.36
CA LEU A 25 8.32 9.86 5.02
C LEU A 25 9.20 10.66 4.04
N GLY A 26 10.11 11.50 4.58
CA GLY A 26 11.04 12.27 3.76
C GLY A 26 10.37 13.27 2.82
N GLY A 27 9.30 13.93 3.30
CA GLY A 27 8.53 14.89 2.50
C GLY A 27 7.61 14.24 1.46
N ASN A 28 7.27 12.96 1.59
CA ASN A 28 6.37 12.28 0.65
C ASN A 28 5.01 11.99 1.30
N LEU A 29 3.94 12.26 0.56
CA LEU A 29 2.57 11.93 0.90
C LEU A 29 2.05 10.89 -0.09
N PHE A 30 1.60 9.74 0.41
CA PHE A 30 1.13 8.63 -0.42
C PHE A 30 -0.40 8.57 -0.43
N PRO A 31 -1.06 8.98 -1.53
CA PRO A 31 -2.52 8.91 -1.66
C PRO A 31 -3.10 7.55 -1.33
N SER A 32 -2.48 6.47 -1.81
CA SER A 32 -2.91 5.10 -1.53
C SER A 32 -2.93 4.77 -0.03
N ALA A 33 -1.92 5.22 0.72
CA ALA A 33 -1.86 5.04 2.16
C ALA A 33 -2.90 5.91 2.88
N ILE A 34 -3.02 7.19 2.53
CA ILE A 34 -3.97 8.14 3.13
C ILE A 34 -5.41 7.66 2.93
N LEU A 35 -5.80 7.31 1.69
CA LEU A 35 -7.14 6.84 1.35
C LEU A 35 -7.48 5.53 2.07
N SER A 36 -6.56 4.57 2.08
CA SER A 36 -6.82 3.24 2.63
C SER A 36 -7.00 3.21 4.15
N VAL A 37 -6.53 4.22 4.86
CA VAL A 37 -6.70 4.32 6.32
C VAL A 37 -7.67 5.43 6.75
N ALA A 38 -8.25 6.16 5.82
CA ALA A 38 -9.09 7.33 6.11
C ALA A 38 -10.22 7.04 7.11
N THR A 39 -10.90 5.91 6.95
CA THR A 39 -12.05 5.49 7.77
C THR A 39 -11.72 4.40 8.79
N THR A 40 -10.45 3.99 8.89
CA THR A 40 -10.02 2.94 9.84
C THR A 40 -9.59 3.55 11.18
N ASN A 41 -9.61 2.76 12.24
CA ASN A 41 -9.05 3.17 13.54
C ASN A 41 -7.58 2.76 13.71
N THR A 42 -7.03 2.03 12.77
CA THR A 42 -5.69 1.46 12.87
C THR A 42 -4.64 2.42 12.31
N GLN A 43 -3.52 2.51 12.98
CA GLN A 43 -2.34 3.25 12.53
C GLN A 43 -1.36 2.28 11.87
N VAL A 44 -1.43 2.14 10.55
CA VAL A 44 -0.47 1.33 9.79
C VAL A 44 0.90 2.04 9.73
N ILE A 45 0.88 3.38 9.70
CA ILE A 45 2.08 4.21 9.84
C ILE A 45 2.16 4.65 11.30
N PRO A 46 3.10 4.13 12.12
CA PRO A 46 3.20 4.51 13.53
C PRO A 46 3.63 5.97 13.67
N PRO A 47 3.30 6.65 14.77
CA PRO A 47 3.76 8.01 15.02
C PRO A 47 5.29 8.09 15.07
N MET A 48 5.83 9.27 14.85
CA MET A 48 7.24 9.58 15.10
C MET A 48 7.59 9.30 16.57
N SER A 49 8.89 9.12 16.85
CA SER A 49 9.35 8.86 18.23
C SER A 49 9.21 10.10 19.11
N GLY A 50 8.83 9.91 20.36
CA GLY A 50 8.63 10.98 21.35
C GLY A 50 7.18 11.14 21.81
N GLU A 51 6.92 12.17 22.59
CA GLU A 51 5.57 12.55 22.99
C GLU A 51 4.82 13.12 21.79
N TYR A 52 3.56 12.71 21.60
CA TYR A 52 2.77 13.24 20.51
C TYR A 52 1.31 13.50 20.91
N VAL A 53 0.68 14.37 20.14
CA VAL A 53 -0.76 14.66 20.19
C VAL A 53 -1.33 14.74 18.78
N GLY A 54 -2.63 14.58 18.65
CA GLY A 54 -3.32 14.61 17.36
C GLY A 54 -3.34 13.26 16.64
N ASN A 55 -3.63 13.29 15.34
CA ASN A 55 -3.85 12.09 14.54
C ASN A 55 -2.68 11.80 13.57
N PRO A 56 -1.82 10.81 13.86
CA PRO A 56 -0.67 10.49 12.99
C PRO A 56 -0.99 10.15 11.54
N LYS A 57 -2.26 9.87 11.20
CA LYS A 57 -2.70 9.64 9.81
C LYS A 57 -2.54 10.87 8.92
N SER A 58 -2.35 12.07 9.49
CA SER A 58 -2.09 13.29 8.73
C SER A 58 -0.79 13.22 7.93
N CYS A 59 0.19 12.42 8.39
CA CYS A 59 1.54 12.28 7.79
C CYS A 59 2.36 13.59 7.77
N VAL A 60 1.80 14.70 8.23
CA VAL A 60 2.44 16.01 8.42
C VAL A 60 2.37 16.34 9.90
N ALA A 61 3.45 16.80 10.48
CA ALA A 61 3.48 17.14 11.88
C ALA A 61 4.23 18.46 12.17
N ILE A 62 3.92 19.03 13.30
CA ILE A 62 4.61 20.17 13.88
C ILE A 62 5.42 19.68 15.08
N LYS A 63 6.69 19.99 15.11
CA LYS A 63 7.56 19.76 16.26
C LYS A 63 7.70 21.06 17.06
N LEU A 64 7.36 21.00 18.34
CA LEU A 64 7.32 22.16 19.24
C LEU A 64 7.68 21.72 20.65
N LYS A 65 8.34 22.60 21.42
CA LYS A 65 8.59 22.43 22.85
C LYS A 65 7.58 23.23 23.62
N SER A 66 6.85 22.61 24.60
CA SER A 66 5.97 23.31 25.53
C SER A 66 6.74 24.21 26.48
N GLY A 67 6.20 25.39 26.78
CA GLY A 67 6.77 26.33 27.75
C GLY A 67 6.37 25.99 29.19
N HIS A 68 5.14 25.52 29.40
CA HIS A 68 4.55 25.14 30.67
C HIS A 68 3.56 23.98 30.50
N ALA A 69 3.07 23.45 31.61
CA ALA A 69 2.02 22.43 31.58
C ALA A 69 0.70 23.03 31.03
N ASN A 70 0.00 22.22 30.20
CA ASN A 70 -1.22 22.62 29.50
C ASN A 70 -1.03 23.82 28.53
N THR A 71 0.16 23.91 27.91
CA THR A 71 0.40 24.85 26.79
C THR A 71 -0.62 24.61 25.67
N VAL A 72 -1.31 25.68 25.25
CA VAL A 72 -2.32 25.62 24.18
C VAL A 72 -1.67 25.95 22.84
N VAL A 73 -1.81 25.07 21.87
CA VAL A 73 -1.25 25.23 20.51
C VAL A 73 -2.37 25.22 19.50
N ARG A 74 -2.50 26.30 18.73
CA ARG A 74 -3.39 26.41 17.59
C ARG A 74 -2.56 26.34 16.30
N ILE A 75 -2.94 25.44 15.41
CA ILE A 75 -2.27 25.21 14.13
C ILE A 75 -3.27 25.47 13.00
N GLU A 76 -2.87 26.30 12.06
CA GLU A 76 -3.61 26.55 10.85
C GLU A 76 -2.76 26.08 9.64
N LEU A 77 -3.35 25.19 8.82
CA LEU A 77 -2.78 24.78 7.53
C LEU A 77 -3.52 25.50 6.41
N ALA A 78 -2.78 26.18 5.54
CA ALA A 78 -3.33 26.78 4.31
C ALA A 78 -3.78 25.68 3.35
N GLU A 79 -4.78 25.97 2.52
CA GLU A 79 -5.28 25.00 1.53
C GLU A 79 -4.25 24.70 0.43
N THR A 80 -4.40 23.52 -0.15
CA THR A 80 -3.66 23.06 -1.32
C THR A 80 -4.64 22.37 -2.29
N PRO A 81 -4.23 21.98 -3.49
CA PRO A 81 -5.09 21.15 -4.34
C PRO A 81 -5.60 19.86 -3.66
N PHE A 82 -4.86 19.31 -2.68
CA PHE A 82 -5.14 18.01 -2.07
C PHE A 82 -5.83 18.06 -0.70
N TYR A 83 -5.89 19.22 -0.04
CA TYR A 83 -6.65 19.40 1.20
C TYR A 83 -7.16 20.84 1.36
N ALA A 84 -8.27 20.99 2.06
CA ALA A 84 -8.84 22.28 2.38
C ALA A 84 -8.12 22.92 3.59
N ARG A 85 -8.22 24.26 3.71
CA ARG A 85 -7.74 24.97 4.91
C ARG A 85 -8.28 24.27 6.17
N SER A 86 -7.42 23.99 7.11
CA SER A 86 -7.78 23.36 8.37
C SER A 86 -7.20 24.08 9.57
N VAL A 87 -7.91 24.05 10.70
CA VAL A 87 -7.49 24.63 11.96
C VAL A 87 -7.69 23.58 13.05
N SER A 88 -6.65 23.34 13.83
CA SER A 88 -6.66 22.39 14.94
C SER A 88 -6.11 23.06 16.19
N THR A 89 -6.64 22.72 17.37
CA THR A 89 -6.15 23.21 18.65
C THR A 89 -5.85 22.04 19.58
N PHE A 90 -4.68 22.07 20.19
CA PHE A 90 -4.17 21.03 21.08
C PHE A 90 -3.76 21.60 22.42
N VAL A 91 -3.87 20.77 23.46
CA VAL A 91 -3.33 21.07 24.79
C VAL A 91 -2.17 20.13 25.04
N LEU A 92 -1.02 20.67 25.37
CA LEU A 92 0.20 19.92 25.66
C LEU A 92 0.34 19.76 27.19
N PRO A 93 0.10 18.54 27.74
CA PRO A 93 -0.07 18.42 29.20
C PRO A 93 1.22 18.61 30.03
N LYS A 94 2.40 18.28 29.45
CA LYS A 94 3.68 18.35 30.18
C LYS A 94 4.42 19.65 29.86
N GLU A 95 5.07 20.23 30.86
CA GLU A 95 5.94 21.38 30.69
C GLU A 95 7.31 21.02 30.10
N HIS A 96 7.97 21.97 29.46
CA HIS A 96 9.33 21.87 28.92
C HIS A 96 9.60 20.59 28.07
N THR A 97 8.54 20.02 27.48
CA THR A 97 8.56 18.75 26.74
C THR A 97 8.46 19.01 25.24
N GLU A 98 9.26 18.31 24.46
CA GLU A 98 9.18 18.32 22.99
C GLU A 98 8.03 17.43 22.54
N TYR A 99 7.11 17.99 21.75
CA TYR A 99 5.95 17.31 21.20
C TYR A 99 6.00 17.24 19.68
N ILE A 100 5.51 16.12 19.16
CA ILE A 100 5.11 15.95 17.76
C ILE A 100 3.60 16.14 17.70
N ILE A 101 3.15 17.19 17.05
CA ILE A 101 1.73 17.55 16.96
C ILE A 101 1.25 17.25 15.55
N TYR A 102 0.27 16.35 15.43
CA TYR A 102 -0.34 15.98 14.16
C TYR A 102 -1.65 16.72 13.97
N PRO A 103 -1.67 17.80 13.16
CA PRO A 103 -2.90 18.56 12.90
C PRO A 103 -3.92 17.71 12.13
N ASP A 104 -5.19 18.02 12.28
CA ASP A 104 -6.22 17.45 11.43
C ASP A 104 -6.11 18.03 10.01
N ILE A 105 -6.12 17.16 9.02
CA ILE A 105 -6.07 17.55 7.61
C ILE A 105 -7.39 17.17 6.93
N LEU A 106 -8.04 18.15 6.33
CA LEU A 106 -9.28 17.98 5.59
C LEU A 106 -8.97 17.57 4.13
N TRP A 107 -8.61 16.29 3.95
CA TRP A 107 -8.21 15.76 2.64
C TRP A 107 -9.31 15.87 1.58
N ARG A 108 -8.93 16.26 0.37
CA ARG A 108 -9.75 16.17 -0.83
C ARG A 108 -9.56 14.80 -1.45
N TYR A 109 -10.31 13.80 -0.97
CA TYR A 109 -10.11 12.38 -1.33
C TYR A 109 -10.21 12.12 -2.83
N ASN A 110 -11.04 12.85 -3.56
CA ASN A 110 -11.11 12.72 -5.02
C ASN A 110 -9.81 13.19 -5.68
N ALA A 111 -9.27 14.33 -5.25
CA ALA A 111 -8.00 14.82 -5.78
C ALA A 111 -6.85 13.84 -5.50
N LEU A 112 -6.82 13.22 -4.31
CA LEU A 112 -5.85 12.18 -3.99
C LEU A 112 -6.03 10.92 -4.87
N ARG A 113 -7.28 10.51 -5.12
CA ARG A 113 -7.60 9.33 -5.94
C ARG A 113 -7.21 9.53 -7.40
N ASP A 114 -7.37 10.75 -7.91
CA ASP A 114 -7.13 11.09 -9.31
C ASP A 114 -5.68 11.52 -9.58
N ASN A 115 -4.82 11.54 -8.56
CA ASN A 115 -3.42 11.92 -8.71
C ASN A 115 -2.57 10.77 -9.29
N GLU A 116 -2.30 10.80 -10.58
CA GLU A 116 -1.56 9.76 -11.30
C GLU A 116 -0.05 10.01 -11.38
N GLN A 117 0.41 11.20 -11.01
CA GLN A 117 1.83 11.58 -11.04
C GLN A 117 2.25 12.20 -9.71
N ALA A 118 3.54 12.25 -9.46
CA ALA A 118 4.07 12.95 -8.30
C ALA A 118 3.96 14.47 -8.50
N GLU A 119 3.28 15.15 -7.57
CA GLU A 119 3.08 16.60 -7.61
C GLU A 119 3.68 17.27 -6.37
N PRO A 120 4.52 18.30 -6.53
CA PRO A 120 5.02 19.08 -5.40
C PRO A 120 3.91 20.01 -4.87
N ILE A 121 3.79 20.08 -3.54
CA ILE A 121 2.95 21.06 -2.86
C ILE A 121 3.73 21.80 -1.79
N SER A 122 3.35 23.03 -1.52
CA SER A 122 3.85 23.80 -0.39
C SER A 122 2.88 23.63 0.79
N VAL A 123 3.29 22.91 1.82
CA VAL A 123 2.58 22.86 3.09
C VAL A 123 2.95 24.09 3.88
N VAL A 124 1.96 24.93 4.13
CA VAL A 124 2.10 26.19 4.82
C VAL A 124 1.38 26.07 6.16
N ALA A 125 2.12 26.19 7.27
CA ALA A 125 1.56 26.18 8.61
C ALA A 125 1.76 27.51 9.30
N ASN A 126 0.73 28.01 9.97
CA ASN A 126 0.81 29.08 10.95
C ASN A 126 0.54 28.50 12.34
N VAL A 127 1.38 28.80 13.31
CA VAL A 127 1.30 28.25 14.66
C VAL A 127 1.20 29.36 15.68
N GLU A 128 0.20 29.27 16.55
CA GLU A 128 -0.01 30.14 17.69
C GLU A 128 0.12 29.34 18.98
N VAL A 129 0.86 29.83 19.95
CA VAL A 129 1.09 29.23 21.25
C VAL A 129 0.64 30.17 22.34
N ASP A 130 -0.35 29.76 23.14
CA ASP A 130 -0.95 30.57 24.23
C ASP A 130 -1.33 32.01 23.79
N GLY A 131 -1.88 32.14 22.55
CA GLY A 131 -2.27 33.42 21.97
C GLY A 131 -1.12 34.19 21.29
N LYS A 132 0.12 33.71 21.38
CA LYS A 132 1.27 34.31 20.69
C LYS A 132 1.46 33.66 19.33
N ASP A 133 1.37 34.45 18.27
CA ASP A 133 1.68 34.03 16.91
C ASP A 133 3.19 33.80 16.75
N LEU A 134 3.58 32.57 16.37
CA LEU A 134 4.97 32.20 16.05
C LEU A 134 5.30 32.41 14.56
N GLY A 135 4.32 32.90 13.79
CA GLY A 135 4.45 33.16 12.36
C GLY A 135 4.29 31.90 11.50
N GLN A 136 4.50 32.08 10.22
CA GLN A 136 4.26 31.10 9.18
C GLN A 136 5.54 30.38 8.78
N LYS A 137 5.47 29.06 8.61
CA LYS A 137 6.53 28.27 7.99
C LYS A 137 6.00 27.49 6.78
N VAL A 138 6.88 27.26 5.82
CA VAL A 138 6.59 26.56 4.59
C VAL A 138 7.55 25.40 4.41
N ARG A 139 7.02 24.25 4.01
CA ARG A 139 7.82 23.10 3.61
C ARG A 139 7.22 22.45 2.37
N THR A 140 8.08 22.10 1.41
CA THR A 140 7.65 21.38 0.20
C THR A 140 7.49 19.90 0.51
N PHE A 141 6.35 19.34 0.09
CA PHE A 141 6.07 17.91 0.06
C PHE A 141 5.79 17.47 -1.37
N SER A 142 6.00 16.19 -1.63
CA SER A 142 5.58 15.55 -2.87
C SER A 142 4.37 14.67 -2.60
N VAL A 143 3.22 15.01 -3.17
CA VAL A 143 2.06 14.10 -3.22
C VAL A 143 2.34 13.08 -4.31
N ARG A 144 2.50 11.82 -3.92
CA ARG A 144 2.88 10.73 -4.82
C ARG A 144 1.70 10.29 -5.67
N SER A 145 1.97 9.50 -6.70
CA SER A 145 0.92 8.89 -7.51
C SER A 145 0.05 7.94 -6.69
N ILE A 146 -1.26 7.86 -7.02
CA ILE A 146 -2.16 6.83 -6.47
C ILE A 146 -1.64 5.41 -6.75
N ASN A 147 -0.89 5.25 -7.83
CA ASN A 147 -0.28 4.00 -8.25
C ASN A 147 1.04 3.69 -7.51
N GLU A 148 1.45 4.49 -6.55
CA GLU A 148 2.62 4.21 -5.71
C GLU A 148 2.20 3.67 -4.34
N CYS A 149 2.52 2.40 -4.11
CA CYS A 149 2.32 1.71 -2.83
C CYS A 149 3.51 1.92 -1.92
N LEU A 150 3.29 2.47 -0.74
CA LEU A 150 4.31 2.59 0.30
C LEU A 150 4.59 1.20 0.89
N LEU A 151 5.82 0.69 0.73
CA LEU A 151 6.23 -0.64 1.20
C LEU A 151 6.89 -0.61 2.57
N GLY A 152 7.46 0.53 2.94
CA GLY A 152 8.11 0.74 4.22
C GLY A 152 8.94 1.99 4.26
N PHE A 153 9.46 2.29 5.43
CA PHE A 153 10.33 3.44 5.65
C PHE A 153 11.30 3.22 6.80
N ASN A 154 12.36 4.01 6.84
CA ASN A 154 13.35 4.02 7.89
C ASN A 154 12.95 5.04 8.98
N LYS A 155 12.34 4.55 10.06
CA LYS A 155 11.96 5.37 11.22
C LYS A 155 13.19 5.74 12.03
N GLN A 156 13.35 7.04 12.32
CA GLN A 156 14.37 7.53 13.24
C GLN A 156 14.00 7.19 14.69
N LEU A 157 14.97 6.70 15.45
CA LEU A 157 14.86 6.42 16.88
C LEU A 157 15.51 7.54 17.68
N PRO A 158 15.14 7.72 18.99
CA PRO A 158 15.70 8.78 19.84
C PRO A 158 17.22 8.69 20.02
N ASP A 159 17.79 7.49 19.90
CA ASP A 159 19.24 7.23 20.01
C ASP A 159 20.02 7.47 18.70
N GLY A 160 19.37 8.05 17.68
CA GLY A 160 19.95 8.32 16.37
C GLY A 160 20.00 7.14 15.42
N ARG A 161 19.67 5.93 15.87
CA ARG A 161 19.57 4.75 14.98
C ARG A 161 18.31 4.82 14.13
N THR A 162 18.29 4.05 13.05
CA THR A 162 17.11 3.86 12.21
C THR A 162 16.56 2.44 12.38
N ARG A 163 15.24 2.31 12.31
CA ARG A 163 14.55 1.02 12.27
C ARG A 163 13.64 0.96 11.06
N TYR A 164 13.79 -0.06 10.25
CA TYR A 164 12.86 -0.29 9.13
C TYR A 164 11.46 -0.64 9.66
N VAL A 165 10.46 0.05 9.14
CA VAL A 165 9.03 -0.21 9.38
C VAL A 165 8.43 -0.70 8.09
N SER A 166 7.91 -1.93 8.08
CA SER A 166 7.20 -2.49 6.94
C SER A 166 5.76 -1.99 6.90
N THR A 167 5.35 -1.49 5.75
CA THR A 167 3.96 -1.08 5.46
C THR A 167 3.37 -1.87 4.29
N ARG A 168 3.94 -3.03 3.96
CA ARG A 168 3.51 -3.89 2.84
C ARG A 168 2.05 -4.32 2.90
N LEU A 169 1.41 -4.18 4.07
CA LEU A 169 -0.03 -4.37 4.21
C LEU A 169 -0.83 -3.45 3.25
N PHE A 170 -0.26 -2.33 2.83
CA PHE A 170 -0.90 -1.43 1.85
C PHE A 170 -1.08 -2.05 0.46
N TYR A 171 -0.46 -3.18 0.12
CA TYR A 171 -0.86 -3.92 -1.08
C TYR A 171 -2.35 -4.32 -1.06
N ALA A 172 -2.92 -4.54 0.14
CA ALA A 172 -4.34 -4.82 0.28
C ALA A 172 -5.25 -3.67 -0.19
N ALA A 173 -4.75 -2.43 -0.23
CA ALA A 173 -5.49 -1.27 -0.71
C ALA A 173 -5.81 -1.35 -2.22
N TYR A 174 -4.97 -2.05 -2.99
CA TYR A 174 -5.16 -2.23 -4.44
C TYR A 174 -6.06 -3.40 -4.79
N VAL A 175 -6.43 -4.24 -3.82
CA VAL A 175 -7.48 -5.25 -4.02
C VAL A 175 -8.83 -4.55 -3.93
N ASN A 176 -9.58 -4.51 -5.05
CA ASN A 176 -10.84 -3.79 -5.14
C ASN A 176 -11.95 -4.70 -5.67
N GLU A 177 -12.64 -5.38 -4.76
CA GLU A 177 -13.76 -6.28 -5.04
C GLU A 177 -15.04 -5.57 -5.47
N GLU A 178 -15.12 -4.25 -5.32
CA GLU A 178 -16.31 -3.43 -5.62
C GLU A 178 -16.16 -2.63 -6.93
N ASN A 179 -15.06 -2.84 -7.67
CA ASN A 179 -14.87 -2.13 -8.94
C ASN A 179 -15.96 -2.50 -9.95
N PRO A 180 -16.61 -1.53 -10.62
CA PRO A 180 -17.68 -1.79 -11.58
C PRO A 180 -17.32 -2.72 -12.74
N LEU A 181 -16.05 -2.78 -13.13
CA LEU A 181 -15.58 -3.65 -14.21
C LEU A 181 -15.55 -5.13 -13.82
N ILE A 182 -15.62 -5.46 -12.54
CA ILE A 182 -15.70 -6.86 -12.08
C ILE A 182 -16.90 -7.57 -12.65
N ASP A 183 -18.08 -6.95 -12.64
CA ASP A 183 -19.31 -7.54 -13.20
C ASP A 183 -19.14 -7.90 -14.68
N LYS A 184 -18.38 -7.12 -15.43
CA LYS A 184 -18.06 -7.43 -16.83
C LYS A 184 -17.23 -8.71 -16.94
N VAL A 185 -16.16 -8.82 -16.13
CA VAL A 185 -15.29 -9.99 -16.12
C VAL A 185 -16.06 -11.25 -15.67
N LEU A 186 -16.91 -11.12 -14.63
CA LEU A 186 -17.70 -12.25 -14.15
C LEU A 186 -18.71 -12.72 -15.20
N ARG A 187 -19.38 -11.80 -15.91
CA ARG A 187 -20.28 -12.16 -17.03
C ARG A 187 -19.54 -12.82 -18.17
N GLU A 188 -18.34 -12.33 -18.54
CA GLU A 188 -17.48 -13.00 -19.54
C GLU A 188 -17.14 -14.43 -19.10
N ALA A 189 -16.81 -14.62 -17.80
CA ALA A 189 -16.50 -15.95 -17.27
C ALA A 189 -17.72 -16.90 -17.29
N LEU A 190 -18.90 -16.44 -16.97
CA LEU A 190 -20.14 -17.23 -17.07
C LEU A 190 -20.47 -17.59 -18.51
N ASN A 191 -20.22 -16.70 -19.47
CA ASN A 191 -20.45 -16.94 -20.91
C ASN A 191 -19.56 -18.06 -21.47
N THR A 192 -18.43 -18.38 -20.83
CA THR A 192 -17.59 -19.53 -21.22
C THR A 192 -18.27 -20.87 -20.96
N ARG A 193 -19.28 -20.90 -20.08
CA ARG A 193 -19.95 -22.12 -19.58
C ARG A 193 -19.04 -23.08 -18.80
N ILE A 194 -17.83 -22.66 -18.43
CA ILE A 194 -16.96 -23.42 -17.51
C ILE A 194 -17.67 -23.59 -16.17
N VAL A 195 -18.31 -22.51 -15.68
CA VAL A 195 -19.24 -22.56 -14.56
C VAL A 195 -20.57 -21.89 -14.94
N ARG A 196 -21.67 -22.32 -14.31
CA ARG A 196 -23.00 -21.73 -14.55
C ARG A 196 -23.30 -20.55 -13.62
N ARG A 197 -22.64 -20.50 -12.47
CA ARG A 197 -22.77 -19.46 -11.44
C ARG A 197 -21.55 -19.48 -10.54
N PHE A 198 -21.29 -18.36 -9.87
CA PHE A 198 -20.29 -18.28 -8.82
C PHE A 198 -20.96 -18.55 -7.47
N LEU A 199 -20.53 -19.59 -6.78
CA LEU A 199 -21.06 -20.05 -5.49
C LEU A 199 -20.10 -19.76 -4.34
N GLY A 200 -18.89 -19.31 -4.64
CA GLY A 200 -17.82 -19.22 -3.65
C GLY A 200 -17.65 -20.57 -2.93
N TYR A 201 -17.61 -20.53 -1.61
CA TYR A 201 -17.47 -21.74 -0.78
C TYR A 201 -18.77 -22.55 -0.56
N GLN A 202 -19.89 -22.15 -1.15
CA GLN A 202 -21.13 -22.95 -1.12
C GLN A 202 -21.10 -24.11 -2.14
N SER A 203 -19.91 -24.74 -2.28
CA SER A 203 -19.63 -25.79 -3.25
C SER A 203 -18.46 -26.66 -2.78
N THR A 204 -18.14 -27.70 -3.55
CA THR A 204 -16.98 -28.55 -3.26
C THR A 204 -15.65 -27.84 -3.58
N PRO A 205 -14.52 -28.28 -3.00
CA PRO A 205 -13.20 -27.73 -3.32
C PRO A 205 -12.87 -27.73 -4.83
N GLU A 206 -13.27 -28.78 -5.56
CA GLU A 206 -13.09 -28.91 -6.99
C GLU A 206 -13.93 -27.85 -7.77
N MET A 207 -15.12 -27.55 -7.25
CA MET A 207 -15.97 -26.52 -7.85
C MET A 207 -15.44 -25.12 -7.54
N VAL A 208 -14.83 -24.88 -6.35
CA VAL A 208 -14.12 -23.65 -6.05
C VAL A 208 -12.98 -23.45 -7.04
N ASP A 209 -12.12 -24.47 -7.24
CA ASP A 209 -11.01 -24.44 -8.20
C ASP A 209 -11.52 -24.18 -9.63
N LYS A 210 -12.67 -24.76 -10.00
CA LYS A 210 -13.30 -24.55 -11.32
C LYS A 210 -13.80 -23.11 -11.51
N GLN A 211 -14.30 -22.46 -10.45
CA GLN A 211 -14.67 -21.04 -10.48
C GLN A 211 -13.44 -20.16 -10.71
N VAL A 212 -12.34 -20.48 -10.02
CA VAL A 212 -11.06 -19.79 -10.17
C VAL A 212 -10.50 -19.98 -11.60
N TYR A 213 -10.58 -21.20 -12.15
CA TYR A 213 -10.21 -21.46 -13.54
C TYR A 213 -11.05 -20.66 -14.54
N ALA A 214 -12.33 -20.46 -14.30
CA ALA A 214 -13.17 -19.67 -15.21
C ALA A 214 -12.70 -18.19 -15.27
N LEU A 215 -12.24 -17.63 -14.14
CA LEU A 215 -11.63 -16.29 -14.08
C LEU A 215 -10.29 -16.27 -14.82
N TRP A 216 -9.45 -17.25 -14.57
CA TRP A 216 -8.17 -17.41 -15.27
C TRP A 216 -8.35 -17.42 -16.79
N TYR A 217 -9.29 -18.26 -17.28
CA TYR A 217 -9.56 -18.43 -18.69
C TYR A 217 -9.92 -17.11 -19.40
N VAL A 218 -10.78 -16.30 -18.80
CA VAL A 218 -11.19 -15.02 -19.42
C VAL A 218 -10.11 -13.94 -19.32
N LEU A 219 -9.30 -13.95 -18.27
CA LEU A 219 -8.16 -13.04 -18.17
C LEU A 219 -7.08 -13.43 -19.20
N GLN A 220 -6.82 -14.71 -19.38
CA GLN A 220 -5.84 -15.18 -20.36
C GLN A 220 -6.20 -14.77 -21.79
N LYS A 221 -7.50 -14.75 -22.13
CA LYS A 221 -7.99 -14.24 -23.42
C LYS A 221 -7.65 -12.78 -23.69
N ARG A 222 -7.34 -11.99 -22.67
CA ARG A 222 -6.95 -10.59 -22.82
C ARG A 222 -5.53 -10.40 -23.29
N ASN A 223 -4.76 -11.49 -23.36
CA ASN A 223 -3.41 -11.51 -23.94
C ASN A 223 -2.46 -10.53 -23.29
N PHE A 224 -2.49 -10.42 -21.97
CA PHE A 224 -1.55 -9.58 -21.22
C PHE A 224 -0.10 -9.93 -21.58
N LYS A 225 0.73 -8.92 -21.67
CA LYS A 225 2.19 -9.10 -21.75
C LYS A 225 2.80 -8.87 -20.39
N TYR A 226 3.77 -9.69 -20.00
CA TYR A 226 4.53 -9.42 -18.78
C TYR A 226 5.38 -8.17 -18.96
N SER A 227 5.35 -7.30 -17.96
CA SER A 227 6.16 -6.07 -17.92
C SER A 227 6.83 -5.98 -16.56
N SER A 228 8.16 -6.00 -16.56
CA SER A 228 8.95 -5.82 -15.34
C SER A 228 8.94 -4.37 -14.79
N VAL A 229 8.22 -3.45 -15.44
CA VAL A 229 8.14 -2.03 -15.00
C VAL A 229 7.35 -1.96 -13.70
N SER A 230 8.09 -2.00 -12.59
CA SER A 230 7.57 -1.86 -11.23
C SER A 230 8.19 -0.66 -10.50
N TYR A 231 9.02 0.13 -11.18
CA TYR A 231 9.76 1.20 -10.54
C TYR A 231 8.87 2.39 -10.23
N SER A 232 8.89 2.82 -8.96
CA SER A 232 8.47 4.14 -8.56
C SER A 232 9.48 5.17 -9.07
N SER A 233 9.02 6.36 -9.43
CA SER A 233 9.90 7.50 -9.74
C SER A 233 10.62 8.03 -8.50
N LEU A 234 10.32 7.45 -7.34
CA LEU A 234 10.86 7.85 -6.06
C LEU A 234 12.31 7.40 -5.89
N SER A 235 13.23 8.36 -5.76
CA SER A 235 14.58 8.14 -5.27
C SER A 235 14.67 8.64 -3.83
N SER A 236 14.77 7.72 -2.86
CA SER A 236 14.79 8.06 -1.43
C SER A 236 15.55 7.01 -0.62
N ASN A 237 16.30 7.47 0.39
CA ASN A 237 16.91 6.58 1.41
C ASN A 237 15.97 6.41 2.63
N VAL A 238 14.86 7.16 2.69
CA VAL A 238 13.93 7.17 3.82
C VAL A 238 12.76 6.23 3.57
N VAL A 239 12.17 6.26 2.38
CA VAL A 239 10.96 5.50 2.03
C VAL A 239 11.20 4.57 0.86
N TYR A 240 10.50 3.46 0.87
CA TYR A 240 10.47 2.43 -0.17
C TYR A 240 9.07 2.32 -0.73
N ALA A 241 8.93 2.45 -2.02
CA ALA A 241 7.66 2.36 -2.71
C ALA A 241 7.78 1.52 -3.99
N GLN A 242 6.65 1.00 -4.45
CA GLN A 242 6.54 0.26 -5.70
C GLN A 242 5.32 0.75 -6.47
N ARG A 243 5.45 0.83 -7.79
CA ARG A 243 4.31 1.10 -8.65
C ARG A 243 3.40 -0.13 -8.69
N VAL A 244 2.12 0.09 -8.45
CA VAL A 244 1.04 -0.91 -8.50
C VAL A 244 -0.11 -0.32 -9.30
N ARG A 245 -0.56 -1.01 -10.33
CA ARG A 245 -1.75 -0.60 -11.09
C ARG A 245 -3.01 -0.79 -10.25
N THR A 246 -3.94 0.15 -10.36
CA THR A 246 -5.29 -0.05 -9.85
C THR A 246 -5.97 -1.20 -10.60
N PHE A 247 -7.12 -1.69 -10.10
CA PHE A 247 -7.87 -2.76 -10.78
C PHE A 247 -8.22 -2.38 -12.23
N GLU A 248 -8.69 -1.16 -12.41
CA GLU A 248 -9.05 -0.63 -13.72
C GLU A 248 -7.85 -0.50 -14.65
N ASP A 249 -6.77 0.09 -14.17
CA ASP A 249 -5.53 0.24 -14.95
C ASP A 249 -4.96 -1.12 -15.35
N ALA A 250 -4.95 -2.09 -14.42
CA ALA A 250 -4.45 -3.43 -14.70
C ALA A 250 -5.33 -4.16 -15.73
N LEU A 251 -6.66 -4.05 -15.61
CA LEU A 251 -7.59 -4.72 -16.52
C LEU A 251 -7.55 -4.13 -17.94
N ASN A 252 -7.38 -2.81 -18.06
CA ASN A 252 -7.34 -2.09 -19.34
C ASN A 252 -5.94 -2.03 -19.95
N SER A 253 -4.91 -2.38 -19.19
CA SER A 253 -3.53 -2.41 -19.69
C SER A 253 -3.30 -3.65 -20.57
N SER A 254 -2.44 -3.51 -21.56
CA SER A 254 -1.89 -4.65 -22.29
C SER A 254 -0.70 -5.31 -21.57
N GLN A 255 -0.26 -4.72 -20.44
CA GLN A 255 0.93 -5.17 -19.70
C GLN A 255 0.68 -5.16 -18.20
N ILE A 256 1.04 -6.24 -17.54
CA ILE A 256 0.97 -6.39 -16.07
C ILE A 256 2.28 -6.98 -15.54
N ASN A 257 2.59 -6.68 -14.29
CA ASN A 257 3.66 -7.34 -13.54
C ASN A 257 3.09 -8.34 -12.51
N CYS A 258 3.96 -9.00 -11.75
CA CYS A 258 3.54 -9.98 -10.75
C CYS A 258 2.64 -9.38 -9.65
N VAL A 259 2.85 -8.11 -9.25
CA VAL A 259 2.03 -7.44 -8.25
C VAL A 259 0.67 -7.08 -8.84
N ASP A 260 0.65 -6.45 -10.03
CA ASP A 260 -0.57 -6.07 -10.72
C ASP A 260 -1.49 -7.28 -10.95
N GLY A 261 -0.93 -8.38 -11.47
CA GLY A 261 -1.67 -9.63 -11.68
C GLY A 261 -2.22 -10.22 -10.38
N SER A 262 -1.42 -10.17 -9.30
CA SER A 262 -1.83 -10.71 -8.00
C SER A 262 -2.98 -9.91 -7.38
N VAL A 263 -2.93 -8.56 -7.38
CA VAL A 263 -4.00 -7.73 -6.80
C VAL A 263 -5.25 -7.74 -7.68
N LEU A 264 -5.10 -7.77 -9.02
CA LEU A 264 -6.20 -7.93 -9.96
C LEU A 264 -6.96 -9.25 -9.70
N PHE A 265 -6.22 -10.36 -9.63
CA PHE A 265 -6.81 -11.67 -9.41
C PHE A 265 -7.44 -11.79 -8.02
N ALA A 266 -6.78 -11.25 -7.00
CA ALA A 266 -7.32 -11.18 -5.63
C ALA A 266 -8.65 -10.41 -5.56
N SER A 267 -8.80 -9.33 -6.35
CA SER A 267 -10.05 -8.56 -6.44
C SER A 267 -11.20 -9.42 -6.97
N LEU A 268 -10.95 -10.18 -8.04
CA LEU A 268 -11.93 -11.10 -8.63
C LEU A 268 -12.32 -12.24 -7.67
N LEU A 269 -11.35 -12.82 -6.96
CA LEU A 269 -11.60 -13.85 -5.95
C LEU A 269 -12.50 -13.32 -4.83
N ARG A 270 -12.20 -12.12 -4.32
CA ARG A 270 -13.00 -11.46 -3.30
C ARG A 270 -14.45 -11.24 -3.76
N ALA A 271 -14.64 -10.79 -5.01
CA ALA A 271 -15.96 -10.53 -5.58
C ALA A 271 -16.84 -11.78 -5.67
N ILE A 272 -16.24 -12.96 -5.79
CA ILE A 272 -16.98 -14.24 -5.78
C ILE A 272 -16.94 -14.95 -4.41
N ASN A 273 -16.65 -14.21 -3.33
CA ASN A 273 -16.59 -14.69 -1.95
C ASN A 273 -15.57 -15.82 -1.71
N ILE A 274 -14.45 -15.79 -2.42
CA ILE A 274 -13.28 -16.61 -2.14
C ILE A 274 -12.22 -15.73 -1.48
N THR A 275 -11.68 -16.15 -0.34
CA THR A 275 -10.64 -15.39 0.37
C THR A 275 -9.29 -15.54 -0.31
N PRO A 276 -8.74 -14.49 -0.92
CA PRO A 276 -7.41 -14.53 -1.50
C PRO A 276 -6.33 -14.30 -0.47
N VAL A 277 -5.14 -14.78 -0.80
CA VAL A 277 -3.91 -14.54 -0.06
C VAL A 277 -2.91 -13.88 -0.99
N LEU A 278 -2.31 -12.76 -0.58
CA LEU A 278 -1.16 -12.20 -1.28
C LEU A 278 0.12 -12.73 -0.61
N VAL A 279 0.99 -13.31 -1.41
CA VAL A 279 2.31 -13.78 -0.97
C VAL A 279 3.37 -12.99 -1.69
N GLN A 280 4.18 -12.24 -0.94
CA GLN A 280 5.27 -11.46 -1.48
C GLN A 280 6.60 -11.93 -0.91
N MET A 281 7.58 -12.04 -1.78
CA MET A 281 8.98 -12.30 -1.47
C MET A 281 9.87 -11.28 -2.21
N PRO A 282 11.16 -11.20 -1.93
CA PRO A 282 12.05 -10.28 -2.66
C PRO A 282 11.95 -10.46 -4.17
N GLY A 283 11.57 -9.37 -4.85
CA GLY A 283 11.46 -9.32 -6.31
C GLY A 283 10.23 -10.01 -6.92
N HIS A 284 9.35 -10.62 -6.12
CA HIS A 284 8.21 -11.36 -6.67
C HIS A 284 6.97 -11.36 -5.79
N MET A 285 5.79 -11.50 -6.41
CA MET A 285 4.50 -11.67 -5.75
C MET A 285 3.63 -12.63 -6.55
N PHE A 286 2.87 -13.46 -5.84
CA PHE A 286 1.83 -14.31 -6.40
C PHE A 286 0.61 -14.36 -5.48
N VAL A 287 -0.52 -14.88 -5.97
CA VAL A 287 -1.77 -14.96 -5.22
C VAL A 287 -2.05 -16.39 -4.80
N GLY A 288 -2.67 -16.57 -3.65
CA GLY A 288 -3.23 -17.84 -3.19
C GLY A 288 -4.73 -17.72 -2.92
N TYR A 289 -5.41 -18.84 -2.79
CA TYR A 289 -6.80 -18.92 -2.38
C TYR A 289 -7.08 -20.24 -1.67
N TYR A 290 -8.01 -20.20 -0.74
CA TYR A 290 -8.50 -21.42 -0.12
C TYR A 290 -9.55 -22.06 -1.00
N THR A 291 -9.54 -23.39 -1.08
CA THR A 291 -10.56 -24.16 -1.81
C THR A 291 -11.74 -24.55 -0.91
N ASP A 292 -11.66 -24.23 0.38
CA ASP A 292 -12.71 -24.50 1.37
C ASP A 292 -12.82 -23.36 2.40
N SER A 293 -14.03 -23.18 2.94
CA SER A 293 -14.31 -22.14 3.94
C SER A 293 -13.62 -22.36 5.29
N ALA A 294 -13.23 -23.60 5.60
CA ALA A 294 -12.48 -23.95 6.81
C ALA A 294 -10.98 -23.68 6.67
N LYS A 295 -10.55 -23.21 5.48
CA LYS A 295 -9.17 -22.83 5.18
C LYS A 295 -8.15 -23.96 5.37
N LYS A 296 -8.54 -25.20 5.08
CA LYS A 296 -7.67 -26.36 5.21
C LYS A 296 -6.76 -26.54 3.99
N ASN A 297 -7.26 -26.19 2.82
CA ASN A 297 -6.57 -26.40 1.56
C ASN A 297 -6.28 -25.05 0.89
N LEU A 298 -5.01 -24.66 0.87
CA LEU A 298 -4.51 -23.44 0.26
C LEU A 298 -3.84 -23.79 -1.07
N THR A 299 -4.28 -23.15 -2.14
CA THR A 299 -3.73 -23.26 -3.50
C THR A 299 -3.13 -21.92 -3.90
N PHE A 300 -2.08 -21.93 -4.71
CA PHE A 300 -1.42 -20.73 -5.20
C PHE A 300 -1.49 -20.63 -6.71
N LEU A 301 -1.37 -19.41 -7.25
CA LEU A 301 -1.36 -19.11 -8.67
C LEU A 301 -0.25 -18.13 -9.00
N GLU A 302 0.56 -18.47 -9.98
CA GLU A 302 1.53 -17.56 -10.60
C GLU A 302 0.84 -16.70 -11.65
N THR A 303 0.48 -15.48 -11.29
CA THR A 303 -0.34 -14.61 -12.14
C THR A 303 0.41 -14.05 -13.36
N THR A 304 1.74 -14.12 -13.39
CA THR A 304 2.51 -13.75 -14.59
C THR A 304 2.27 -14.70 -15.77
N MET A 305 1.80 -15.93 -15.49
CA MET A 305 1.41 -16.90 -16.51
C MET A 305 0.01 -16.69 -17.12
N ILE A 306 -0.74 -15.68 -16.66
CA ILE A 306 -2.02 -15.29 -17.30
C ILE A 306 -1.77 -14.73 -18.70
N GLY A 307 -0.59 -14.15 -18.94
CA GLY A 307 -0.23 -13.55 -20.20
C GLY A 307 0.23 -14.57 -21.26
N ASP A 308 0.75 -14.03 -22.34
CA ASP A 308 1.48 -14.79 -23.35
C ASP A 308 2.90 -15.04 -22.84
N VAL A 309 3.14 -16.23 -22.32
CA VAL A 309 4.40 -16.63 -21.70
C VAL A 309 4.97 -17.86 -22.39
N ASP A 310 6.29 -17.95 -22.40
CA ASP A 310 7.01 -19.17 -22.71
C ASP A 310 7.05 -20.05 -21.45
N LEU A 311 6.37 -21.20 -21.48
CA LEU A 311 6.34 -22.10 -20.33
C LEU A 311 7.70 -22.77 -20.08
N ASP A 312 8.56 -22.84 -21.07
CA ASP A 312 9.90 -23.40 -20.94
C ASP A 312 10.79 -22.50 -20.09
N ASP A 313 10.51 -21.19 -20.00
CA ASP A 313 11.17 -20.28 -19.04
C ASP A 313 10.89 -20.65 -17.57
N TYR A 314 9.74 -21.26 -17.29
CA TYR A 314 9.33 -21.69 -15.95
C TYR A 314 9.63 -23.17 -15.68
N PHE A 315 9.65 -23.97 -16.72
CA PHE A 315 9.83 -25.44 -16.70
C PHE A 315 10.76 -25.90 -17.83
N PRO A 316 12.06 -25.53 -17.78
CA PRO A 316 12.98 -25.77 -18.91
C PRO A 316 13.19 -27.25 -19.24
N ASP A 317 13.00 -28.13 -18.25
CA ASP A 317 13.19 -29.57 -18.41
C ASP A 317 12.01 -30.28 -19.09
N GLU A 318 10.84 -29.62 -19.22
CA GLU A 318 9.61 -30.23 -19.68
C GLU A 318 9.31 -29.99 -21.17
N LYS A 319 9.96 -29.00 -21.79
CA LYS A 319 9.78 -28.64 -23.22
C LYS A 319 8.31 -28.44 -23.61
N LEU A 320 7.58 -27.67 -22.80
CA LEU A 320 6.14 -27.49 -22.89
C LEU A 320 5.71 -26.69 -24.14
N ASP A 321 6.52 -25.73 -24.56
CA ASP A 321 6.20 -24.86 -25.70
C ASP A 321 6.24 -25.58 -27.04
N SER A 322 6.98 -26.68 -27.16
CA SER A 322 6.97 -27.50 -28.35
C SER A 322 5.58 -28.09 -28.68
N THR A 323 4.68 -28.15 -27.68
CA THR A 323 3.31 -28.64 -27.83
C THR A 323 2.28 -27.53 -28.08
N ARG A 324 2.68 -26.28 -28.10
CA ARG A 324 1.79 -25.11 -28.19
C ARG A 324 1.00 -25.06 -29.50
N THR A 325 1.63 -25.44 -30.60
CA THR A 325 1.01 -25.44 -31.94
C THR A 325 -0.03 -26.54 -32.15
N THR A 326 -0.04 -27.55 -31.28
CA THR A 326 -0.94 -28.73 -31.42
C THR A 326 -2.15 -28.64 -30.48
N LYS A 327 -2.21 -27.68 -29.54
CA LYS A 327 -3.26 -27.57 -28.55
C LYS A 327 -4.26 -26.45 -28.89
N SER A 328 -5.52 -26.71 -28.61
CA SER A 328 -6.56 -25.66 -28.62
C SER A 328 -6.31 -24.65 -27.56
N GLN A 329 -6.91 -23.44 -27.69
CA GLN A 329 -6.85 -22.37 -26.68
C GLN A 329 -7.33 -22.86 -25.30
N GLY A 330 -8.36 -23.70 -25.24
CA GLY A 330 -8.86 -24.25 -23.99
C GLY A 330 -7.88 -25.20 -23.30
N GLU A 331 -7.20 -26.06 -24.10
CA GLU A 331 -6.17 -26.97 -23.59
C GLU A 331 -4.94 -26.23 -23.10
N MET A 332 -4.49 -25.21 -23.86
CA MET A 332 -3.39 -24.34 -23.41
C MET A 332 -3.74 -23.57 -22.15
N SER A 333 -4.96 -23.02 -22.06
CA SER A 333 -5.42 -22.34 -20.86
C SER A 333 -5.44 -23.26 -19.64
N ARG A 334 -5.88 -24.51 -19.81
CA ARG A 334 -5.87 -25.49 -18.72
C ARG A 334 -4.46 -25.86 -18.31
N LEU A 335 -3.58 -26.07 -19.28
CA LEU A 335 -2.17 -26.37 -19.02
C LEU A 335 -1.49 -25.24 -18.24
N THR A 336 -1.62 -23.99 -18.70
CA THR A 336 -1.02 -22.84 -18.02
C THR A 336 -1.59 -22.63 -16.62
N PHE A 337 -2.89 -22.88 -16.41
CA PHE A 337 -3.50 -22.82 -15.08
C PHE A 337 -2.89 -23.83 -14.12
N GLU A 338 -2.78 -25.10 -14.52
CA GLU A 338 -2.19 -26.14 -13.66
C GLU A 338 -0.69 -25.89 -13.43
N LYS A 339 0.05 -25.49 -14.46
CA LYS A 339 1.47 -25.13 -14.32
C LYS A 339 1.70 -23.89 -13.44
N SER A 340 0.81 -22.93 -13.52
CA SER A 340 0.81 -21.76 -12.62
C SER A 340 0.67 -22.17 -11.14
N LYS A 341 -0.20 -23.14 -10.84
CA LYS A 341 -0.37 -23.68 -9.48
C LYS A 341 0.90 -24.41 -9.01
N GLU A 342 1.46 -25.25 -9.88
CA GLU A 342 2.68 -26.00 -9.60
C GLU A 342 3.87 -25.07 -9.30
N TYR A 343 4.08 -24.07 -10.16
CA TYR A 343 5.15 -23.08 -9.99
C TYR A 343 5.00 -22.29 -8.70
N ALA A 344 3.82 -21.71 -8.47
CA ALA A 344 3.57 -20.90 -7.29
C ALA A 344 3.69 -21.70 -5.98
N LEU A 345 3.26 -22.97 -5.97
CA LEU A 345 3.46 -23.85 -4.82
C LEU A 345 4.95 -24.10 -4.56
N ARG A 346 5.74 -24.37 -5.59
CA ARG A 346 7.19 -24.54 -5.49
C ARG A 346 7.86 -23.30 -4.90
N GLU A 347 7.50 -22.12 -5.40
CA GLU A 347 8.02 -20.84 -4.89
C GLU A 347 7.60 -20.60 -3.42
N TYR A 348 6.35 -20.89 -3.07
CA TYR A 348 5.89 -20.78 -1.69
C TYR A 348 6.68 -21.70 -0.75
N MET A 349 6.86 -22.96 -1.12
CA MET A 349 7.61 -23.93 -0.28
C MET A 349 9.05 -23.50 -0.05
N ARG A 350 9.69 -22.83 -1.02
CA ARG A 350 11.04 -22.28 -0.91
C ARG A 350 11.15 -21.14 0.12
N VAL A 351 10.06 -20.40 0.37
CA VAL A 351 10.07 -19.20 1.22
C VAL A 351 9.19 -19.33 2.46
N LYS A 352 8.47 -20.43 2.63
CA LYS A 352 7.48 -20.67 3.70
C LYS A 352 7.98 -20.28 5.09
N ASP A 353 9.18 -20.72 5.48
CA ASP A 353 9.73 -20.46 6.80
C ASP A 353 10.00 -18.97 7.02
N LYS A 354 10.44 -18.25 5.97
CA LYS A 354 10.71 -16.81 6.02
C LYS A 354 9.42 -16.02 6.12
N VAL A 355 8.39 -16.46 5.41
CA VAL A 355 7.03 -15.91 5.46
C VAL A 355 6.43 -16.11 6.86
N GLN A 356 6.48 -17.32 7.41
CA GLN A 356 5.97 -17.65 8.75
C GLN A 356 6.72 -16.91 9.85
N ALA A 357 8.02 -16.68 9.67
CA ALA A 357 8.84 -15.90 10.59
C ALA A 357 8.66 -14.37 10.44
N ASN A 358 7.76 -13.91 9.58
CA ASN A 358 7.53 -12.49 9.28
C ASN A 358 8.84 -11.72 8.98
N LYS A 359 9.74 -12.34 8.22
CA LYS A 359 11.01 -11.70 7.87
C LYS A 359 10.76 -10.42 7.05
N PRO A 360 11.56 -9.37 7.23
CA PRO A 360 11.49 -8.18 6.38
C PRO A 360 11.51 -8.58 4.88
N ASN A 361 10.73 -7.91 4.05
CA ASN A 361 10.56 -8.20 2.62
C ASN A 361 9.77 -9.48 2.27
N TYR A 362 9.16 -10.15 3.25
CA TYR A 362 8.22 -11.23 3.02
C TYR A 362 6.85 -10.84 3.56
N LEU A 363 5.79 -11.22 2.84
CA LEU A 363 4.42 -10.95 3.23
C LEU A 363 3.56 -12.19 2.95
N PHE A 364 2.71 -12.52 3.90
CA PHE A 364 1.57 -13.42 3.71
C PHE A 364 0.36 -12.74 4.31
N VAL A 365 -0.57 -12.31 3.48
CA VAL A 365 -1.74 -11.61 3.96
C VAL A 365 -3.00 -12.14 3.31
N GLU A 366 -3.92 -12.62 4.13
CA GLU A 366 -5.28 -12.96 3.72
C GLU A 366 -6.12 -11.69 3.60
N ILE A 367 -6.67 -11.42 2.44
CA ILE A 367 -7.57 -10.28 2.26
C ILE A 367 -8.96 -10.64 2.80
N ASN A 368 -9.11 -10.53 4.09
CA ASN A 368 -10.32 -10.85 4.83
C ASN A 368 -10.89 -9.62 5.56
N LYS A 369 -11.98 -9.81 6.32
CA LYS A 369 -12.61 -8.72 7.07
C LYS A 369 -11.67 -8.06 8.08
N ASN A 370 -10.72 -8.79 8.69
CA ASN A 370 -9.79 -8.22 9.65
C ASN A 370 -8.79 -7.29 8.96
N VAL A 371 -8.26 -7.68 7.79
CA VAL A 371 -7.40 -6.81 6.98
C VAL A 371 -8.16 -5.57 6.53
N ARG A 372 -9.43 -5.72 6.10
CA ARG A 372 -10.27 -4.58 5.68
C ARG A 372 -10.59 -3.59 6.79
N ARG A 373 -10.56 -3.99 8.07
CA ARG A 373 -10.67 -3.06 9.21
C ARG A 373 -9.45 -2.15 9.33
N ASN A 374 -8.31 -2.57 8.81
CA ASN A 374 -7.04 -1.86 8.91
C ASN A 374 -6.69 -1.09 7.63
N VAL A 375 -7.00 -1.69 6.48
CA VAL A 375 -6.68 -1.15 5.15
C VAL A 375 -7.89 -1.35 4.24
N GLN A 376 -8.54 -0.25 3.88
CA GLN A 376 -9.64 -0.22 2.92
C GLN A 376 -9.11 -0.25 1.49
N SER A 377 -9.97 -0.61 0.53
CA SER A 377 -9.66 -0.43 -0.88
C SER A 377 -9.58 1.06 -1.23
N ILE A 378 -8.67 1.43 -2.12
CA ILE A 378 -8.56 2.81 -2.64
C ILE A 378 -9.70 3.17 -3.61
N GLY A 379 -10.54 2.21 -4.01
CA GLY A 379 -11.77 2.45 -4.77
C GLY A 379 -11.56 2.85 -6.24
N LYS A 380 -10.45 2.40 -6.88
CA LYS A 380 -10.16 2.70 -8.28
C LYS A 380 -9.85 1.44 -9.10
#